data_593144cb60fdf4feff1ac6a7dbe5f4d4
#
_entry.id   593144cb60fdf4feff1ac6a7dbe5f4d4
#
_cell.length_a   1.000
_cell.length_b   1.000
_cell.length_c   1.000
_cell.angle_alpha   90.00
_cell.angle_beta   90.00
_cell.angle_gamma   90.00
#
_symmetry.space_group_name_H-M   'P 1'
#
loop_
_entity.id
_entity.type
_entity.pdbx_description
1 polymer ?
#
loop_
_entity_poly.entity_id
_entity_poly.type
_entity_poly.pdbx_seq_one_letter_code
_entity_poly.pdbx_strand_id
1 'polypeptide(L)'
;MTFSKPLLATAFVAIGALFGASAPAVAAEKTVTFAYQDMMTPIRVLMESGELEKKTGYAVKWVKFGGGGDVIRAMSSGNVDIGEAGSSPIAAAASQGLPITLFWILDDIANAEQLVARNGSGIKSIADLKGKTVAVPFVSTSHYQLMYALQEAGLSGKDVKLLNMRPPEIAAAWERGDIDATFIWAPVLTAAKKNGTVIASAGDFARKGKATFDGIVATKAFMAANPDFMTTFVKLLAAADADYAKTGDSWTVGSPQVAAVAKWTGAAPTDVPDGLAAYRFLNVQEQASKEWLGGGAAEALKSTAEFLKSQGRVTELAPDYGPFVTADVVKAAAK
;
A
#
# COMPACT_ATOMS: atom_id res chain seq x y z
N MET A 1 46.81 -23.07 79.78
CA MET A 1 46.06 -24.20 80.37
C MET A 1 44.61 -23.94 80.07
N THR A 2 43.99 -24.76 79.27
CA THR A 2 42.63 -25.33 79.30
C THR A 2 42.29 -25.88 77.92
N PHE A 3 42.08 -27.16 77.92
CA PHE A 3 41.73 -28.04 76.84
C PHE A 3 40.21 -27.81 76.45
N SER A 4 39.85 -27.76 75.19
CA SER A 4 38.49 -27.99 74.79
C SER A 4 38.45 -28.97 73.59
N LYS A 5 37.65 -29.99 73.76
CA LYS A 5 37.45 -31.16 72.89
C LYS A 5 36.60 -30.76 71.64
N PRO A 6 36.78 -31.46 70.51
CA PRO A 6 35.92 -31.24 69.32
C PRO A 6 34.61 -32.05 69.42
N LEU A 7 33.50 -31.40 69.03
CA LEU A 7 32.22 -32.06 68.74
C LEU A 7 32.20 -32.52 67.29
N LEU A 8 31.95 -33.81 67.07
CA LEU A 8 31.56 -34.34 65.72
C LEU A 8 30.13 -33.93 65.42
N ALA A 9 29.96 -33.27 64.33
CA ALA A 9 28.65 -33.03 63.73
C ALA A 9 28.45 -33.96 62.53
N THR A 10 27.46 -34.83 62.63
CA THR A 10 27.03 -35.78 61.60
C THR A 10 26.24 -35.02 60.52
N ALA A 11 26.76 -35.00 59.33
CA ALA A 11 26.06 -34.40 58.21
C ALA A 11 25.05 -35.38 57.56
N PHE A 12 23.76 -35.09 57.65
CA PHE A 12 22.72 -35.77 56.89
C PHE A 12 22.72 -35.18 55.46
N VAL A 13 23.06 -36.01 54.49
CA VAL A 13 22.89 -35.68 53.07
C VAL A 13 21.44 -36.01 52.66
N ALA A 14 20.61 -34.96 52.52
CA ALA A 14 19.29 -35.10 51.94
C ALA A 14 19.41 -34.97 50.39
N ILE A 15 19.26 -36.08 49.67
CA ILE A 15 19.17 -36.11 48.21
C ILE A 15 17.76 -35.65 47.87
N GLY A 16 17.59 -34.36 47.60
CA GLY A 16 16.38 -33.78 47.01
C GLY A 16 16.34 -34.06 45.50
N ALA A 17 15.48 -34.99 45.05
CA ALA A 17 15.18 -35.17 43.64
C ALA A 17 14.41 -33.92 43.13
N LEU A 18 15.11 -33.04 42.40
CA LEU A 18 14.51 -31.95 41.65
C LEU A 18 13.81 -32.54 40.41
N PHE A 19 12.52 -32.81 40.53
CA PHE A 19 11.65 -32.93 39.36
C PHE A 19 11.51 -31.53 38.74
N GLY A 20 12.36 -31.24 37.78
CA GLY A 20 12.22 -30.06 36.93
C GLY A 20 10.98 -30.23 36.03
N ALA A 21 9.85 -29.69 36.46
CA ALA A 21 8.72 -29.51 35.59
C ALA A 21 9.13 -28.49 34.49
N SER A 22 9.49 -28.99 33.32
CA SER A 22 9.63 -28.13 32.12
C SER A 22 8.26 -27.51 31.82
N ALA A 23 8.07 -26.26 32.21
CA ALA A 23 6.92 -25.50 31.69
C ALA A 23 6.95 -25.54 30.16
N PRO A 24 5.83 -25.84 29.50
CA PRO A 24 5.80 -25.76 28.04
C PRO A 24 6.22 -24.35 27.62
N ALA A 25 7.29 -24.27 26.84
CA ALA A 25 7.66 -23.00 26.20
C ALA A 25 6.48 -22.59 25.34
N VAL A 26 5.76 -21.55 25.75
CA VAL A 26 4.76 -20.90 24.89
C VAL A 26 5.54 -20.40 23.68
N ALA A 27 5.30 -21.02 22.54
CA ALA A 27 5.91 -20.56 21.28
C ALA A 27 5.58 -19.07 21.13
N ALA A 28 6.60 -18.24 20.91
CA ALA A 28 6.38 -16.82 20.68
C ALA A 28 5.37 -16.65 19.53
N GLU A 29 4.34 -15.86 19.76
CA GLU A 29 3.31 -15.59 18.77
C GLU A 29 3.98 -14.98 17.53
N LYS A 30 3.79 -15.62 16.37
CA LYS A 30 4.30 -15.08 15.11
C LYS A 30 3.49 -13.83 14.74
N THR A 31 4.14 -12.70 14.60
CA THR A 31 3.49 -11.43 14.27
C THR A 31 3.93 -10.92 12.91
N VAL A 32 3.06 -10.19 12.23
CA VAL A 32 3.37 -9.43 11.01
C VAL A 32 2.70 -8.06 11.08
N THR A 33 3.45 -7.02 10.76
CA THR A 33 2.90 -5.66 10.66
C THR A 33 2.62 -5.34 9.19
N PHE A 34 1.35 -5.11 8.87
CA PHE A 34 0.90 -4.75 7.53
C PHE A 34 0.46 -3.28 7.50
N ALA A 35 1.13 -2.47 6.68
CA ALA A 35 0.76 -1.08 6.42
C ALA A 35 -0.22 -0.98 5.27
N TYR A 36 -1.38 -0.37 5.49
CA TYR A 36 -2.39 -0.18 4.45
C TYR A 36 -2.79 1.29 4.30
N GLN A 37 -3.43 1.61 3.18
CA GLN A 37 -3.98 2.93 2.87
C GLN A 37 -5.51 2.87 2.79
N ASP A 38 -6.17 3.96 2.42
CA ASP A 38 -7.62 4.05 2.34
C ASP A 38 -8.21 3.71 0.97
N MET A 39 -7.45 3.05 0.10
CA MET A 39 -7.92 2.60 -1.22
C MET A 39 -9.05 1.56 -1.09
N MET A 40 -10.07 1.69 -1.94
CA MET A 40 -11.21 0.77 -1.98
C MET A 40 -10.84 -0.45 -2.81
N THR A 41 -10.40 -1.52 -2.16
CA THR A 41 -9.92 -2.75 -2.81
C THR A 41 -10.50 -4.00 -2.13
N PRO A 42 -10.60 -5.16 -2.82
CA PRO A 42 -11.18 -6.38 -2.27
C PRO A 42 -10.45 -6.94 -1.05
N ILE A 43 -9.14 -6.64 -0.88
CA ILE A 43 -8.38 -7.04 0.30
C ILE A 43 -9.02 -6.57 1.62
N ARG A 44 -9.85 -5.51 1.62
CA ARG A 44 -10.54 -5.03 2.82
C ARG A 44 -11.51 -6.07 3.37
N VAL A 45 -12.11 -6.88 2.48
CA VAL A 45 -12.95 -8.02 2.87
C VAL A 45 -12.11 -9.11 3.52
N LEU A 46 -10.94 -9.41 2.96
CA LEU A 46 -9.99 -10.33 3.58
C LEU A 46 -9.54 -9.85 4.97
N MET A 47 -9.20 -8.57 5.11
CA MET A 47 -8.82 -7.96 6.39
C MET A 47 -9.93 -8.09 7.45
N GLU A 48 -11.19 -7.89 7.05
CA GLU A 48 -12.34 -7.98 7.96
C GLU A 48 -12.66 -9.42 8.39
N SER A 49 -12.39 -10.39 7.52
CA SER A 49 -12.72 -11.80 7.77
C SER A 49 -11.83 -12.48 8.82
N GLY A 50 -10.62 -11.97 9.05
CA GLY A 50 -9.59 -12.62 9.88
C GLY A 50 -9.09 -13.96 9.32
N GLU A 51 -9.36 -14.24 8.03
CA GLU A 51 -8.95 -15.51 7.41
C GLU A 51 -7.43 -15.63 7.26
N LEU A 52 -6.72 -14.50 7.12
CA LEU A 52 -5.25 -14.52 7.07
C LEU A 52 -4.67 -15.03 8.38
N GLU A 53 -5.13 -14.51 9.49
CA GLU A 53 -4.72 -14.93 10.84
C GLU A 53 -5.05 -16.40 11.08
N LYS A 54 -6.28 -16.82 10.78
CA LYS A 54 -6.74 -18.19 10.96
C LYS A 54 -5.92 -19.21 10.16
N LYS A 55 -5.58 -18.88 8.89
CA LYS A 55 -4.89 -19.80 7.99
C LYS A 55 -3.38 -19.83 8.18
N THR A 56 -2.80 -18.75 8.67
CA THR A 56 -1.34 -18.63 8.85
C THR A 56 -0.89 -18.87 10.28
N GLY A 57 -1.75 -18.65 11.27
CA GLY A 57 -1.42 -18.66 12.68
C GLY A 57 -0.57 -17.45 13.12
N TYR A 58 -0.55 -16.39 12.31
CA TYR A 58 0.10 -15.11 12.66
C TYR A 58 -0.91 -14.17 13.29
N ALA A 59 -0.47 -13.36 14.24
CA ALA A 59 -1.18 -12.15 14.64
C ALA A 59 -0.84 -11.04 13.62
N VAL A 60 -1.83 -10.55 12.88
CA VAL A 60 -1.64 -9.49 11.89
C VAL A 60 -1.97 -8.13 12.49
N LYS A 61 -0.97 -7.27 12.53
CA LYS A 61 -1.13 -5.88 12.97
C LYS A 61 -1.38 -4.99 11.74
N TRP A 62 -2.63 -4.68 11.48
CA TRP A 62 -3.03 -3.75 10.43
C TRP A 62 -2.82 -2.30 10.87
N VAL A 63 -2.01 -1.53 10.14
CA VAL A 63 -1.69 -0.13 10.48
C VAL A 63 -2.02 0.77 9.29
N LYS A 64 -2.94 1.72 9.49
CA LYS A 64 -3.33 2.68 8.45
C LYS A 64 -2.32 3.81 8.30
N PHE A 65 -1.95 4.11 7.07
CA PHE A 65 -1.08 5.23 6.69
C PHE A 65 -1.79 6.18 5.73
N GLY A 66 -1.35 7.44 5.71
CA GLY A 66 -1.94 8.47 4.86
C GLY A 66 -1.44 8.47 3.41
N GLY A 67 -0.51 7.57 3.05
CA GLY A 67 -0.01 7.46 1.68
C GLY A 67 1.21 6.55 1.57
N GLY A 68 1.50 6.07 0.34
CA GLY A 68 2.57 5.11 0.07
C GLY A 68 3.97 5.58 0.49
N GLY A 69 4.25 6.88 0.45
CA GLY A 69 5.50 7.43 0.95
C GLY A 69 5.69 7.26 2.46
N ASP A 70 4.60 7.32 3.26
CA ASP A 70 4.62 7.05 4.69
C ASP A 70 4.83 5.56 4.97
N VAL A 71 4.17 4.69 4.18
CA VAL A 71 4.37 3.23 4.23
C VAL A 71 5.83 2.87 3.98
N ILE A 72 6.43 3.38 2.92
CA ILE A 72 7.84 3.12 2.57
C ILE A 72 8.79 3.59 3.69
N ARG A 73 8.53 4.76 4.29
CA ARG A 73 9.33 5.23 5.45
C ARG A 73 9.22 4.29 6.65
N ALA A 74 8.03 3.79 6.95
CA ALA A 74 7.81 2.84 8.04
C ALA A 74 8.50 1.49 7.77
N MET A 75 8.49 1.02 6.52
CA MET A 75 9.25 -0.18 6.11
C MET A 75 10.76 0.04 6.24
N SER A 76 11.26 1.21 5.81
CA SER A 76 12.68 1.57 5.92
C SER A 76 13.18 1.61 7.36
N SER A 77 12.32 1.97 8.32
CA SER A 77 12.66 1.97 9.75
C SER A 77 12.50 0.61 10.43
N GLY A 78 12.11 -0.44 9.69
CA GLY A 78 11.93 -1.79 10.23
C GLY A 78 10.66 -1.99 11.05
N ASN A 79 9.71 -1.04 11.01
CA ASN A 79 8.45 -1.12 11.78
C ASN A 79 7.31 -1.82 11.02
N VAL A 80 7.50 -2.11 9.74
CA VAL A 80 6.50 -2.70 8.83
C VAL A 80 7.16 -3.79 7.99
N ASP A 81 6.52 -4.95 7.94
CA ASP A 81 6.98 -6.12 7.18
C ASP A 81 6.42 -6.14 5.76
N ILE A 82 5.14 -5.81 5.62
CA ILE A 82 4.38 -5.80 4.37
C ILE A 82 3.63 -4.46 4.26
N GLY A 83 3.53 -3.91 3.06
CA GLY A 83 2.82 -2.64 2.90
C GLY A 83 2.24 -2.43 1.51
N GLU A 84 1.14 -1.67 1.46
CA GLU A 84 0.53 -1.17 0.22
C GLU A 84 1.19 0.14 -0.19
N ALA A 85 1.62 0.23 -1.44
CA ALA A 85 2.15 1.47 -1.98
C ALA A 85 1.92 1.54 -3.49
N GLY A 86 1.74 2.74 -4.00
CA GLY A 86 1.68 2.98 -5.44
C GLY A 86 3.01 2.74 -6.14
N SER A 87 2.99 2.53 -7.44
CA SER A 87 4.18 2.32 -8.27
C SER A 87 5.23 3.42 -8.11
N SER A 88 4.80 4.67 -7.87
CA SER A 88 5.71 5.81 -7.70
C SER A 88 6.53 5.73 -6.40
N PRO A 89 5.96 5.57 -5.19
CA PRO A 89 6.75 5.37 -3.98
C PRO A 89 7.56 4.07 -4.00
N ILE A 90 7.08 2.99 -4.64
CA ILE A 90 7.86 1.75 -4.83
C ILE A 90 9.09 2.02 -5.70
N ALA A 91 8.94 2.74 -6.81
CA ALA A 91 10.05 3.11 -7.69
C ALA A 91 11.10 3.98 -6.97
N ALA A 92 10.65 4.93 -6.15
CA ALA A 92 11.54 5.75 -5.33
C ALA A 92 12.29 4.91 -4.29
N ALA A 93 11.63 3.97 -3.62
CA ALA A 93 12.23 3.06 -2.65
C ALA A 93 13.28 2.13 -3.31
N ALA A 94 12.95 1.57 -4.47
CA ALA A 94 13.86 0.74 -5.26
C ALA A 94 15.12 1.53 -5.68
N SER A 95 14.95 2.79 -6.10
CA SER A 95 16.05 3.68 -6.46
C SER A 95 16.99 3.99 -5.27
N GLN A 96 16.45 4.00 -4.06
CA GLN A 96 17.22 4.17 -2.82
C GLN A 96 17.83 2.85 -2.31
N GLY A 97 17.63 1.73 -3.03
CA GLY A 97 18.14 0.42 -2.64
C GLY A 97 17.45 -0.21 -1.42
N LEU A 98 16.24 0.25 -1.07
CA LEU A 98 15.50 -0.33 0.06
C LEU A 98 15.24 -1.83 -0.21
N PRO A 99 15.53 -2.74 0.74
CA PRO A 99 15.42 -4.18 0.53
C PRO A 99 13.96 -4.66 0.62
N ILE A 100 13.12 -4.21 -0.32
CA ILE A 100 11.74 -4.61 -0.50
C ILE A 100 11.54 -5.35 -1.81
N THR A 101 10.44 -6.07 -1.95
CA THR A 101 10.03 -6.74 -3.18
C THR A 101 8.53 -6.57 -3.39
N LEU A 102 8.14 -6.11 -4.57
CA LEU A 102 6.78 -6.13 -5.08
C LEU A 102 6.41 -7.55 -5.47
N PHE A 103 5.37 -8.11 -4.87
CA PHE A 103 4.96 -9.50 -5.10
C PHE A 103 3.48 -9.66 -5.49
N TRP A 104 2.70 -8.57 -5.40
CA TRP A 104 1.31 -8.53 -5.83
C TRP A 104 0.96 -7.15 -6.38
N ILE A 105 0.35 -7.09 -7.53
CA ILE A 105 -0.28 -5.87 -8.03
C ILE A 105 -1.65 -5.80 -7.37
N LEU A 106 -1.83 -4.82 -6.51
CA LEU A 106 -3.08 -4.65 -5.76
C LEU A 106 -4.21 -4.25 -6.71
N ASP A 107 -3.89 -3.36 -7.64
CA ASP A 107 -4.79 -2.93 -8.72
C ASP A 107 -4.01 -2.19 -9.83
N ASP A 108 -4.60 -2.14 -11.01
CA ASP A 108 -4.35 -1.12 -12.04
C ASP A 108 -5.25 0.08 -11.69
N ILE A 109 -4.65 1.23 -11.44
CA ILE A 109 -5.35 2.43 -10.94
C ILE A 109 -6.45 2.90 -11.90
N ALA A 110 -6.28 2.67 -13.20
CA ALA A 110 -7.27 3.02 -14.23
C ALA A 110 -7.87 4.42 -14.03
N ASN A 111 -9.12 4.53 -13.59
CA ASN A 111 -9.81 5.80 -13.35
C ASN A 111 -9.98 6.15 -11.87
N ALA A 112 -9.36 5.41 -10.97
CA ALA A 112 -9.53 5.61 -9.52
C ALA A 112 -8.85 6.88 -9.00
N GLU A 113 -7.85 7.40 -9.70
CA GLU A 113 -7.21 8.67 -9.40
C GLU A 113 -7.61 9.73 -10.46
N GLN A 114 -8.07 10.90 -10.01
CA GLN A 114 -8.54 11.96 -10.90
C GLN A 114 -8.09 13.34 -10.41
N LEU A 115 -7.85 14.22 -11.39
CA LEU A 115 -7.63 15.65 -11.17
C LEU A 115 -8.98 16.37 -11.15
N VAL A 116 -9.34 16.91 -9.99
CA VAL A 116 -10.58 17.64 -9.77
C VAL A 116 -10.28 19.10 -9.55
N ALA A 117 -10.94 19.95 -10.31
CA ALA A 117 -10.94 21.41 -10.14
C ALA A 117 -12.19 21.84 -9.36
N ARG A 118 -12.02 22.72 -8.38
CA ARG A 118 -13.14 23.30 -7.62
C ARG A 118 -14.07 24.10 -8.55
N ASN A 119 -15.35 23.94 -8.40
CA ASN A 119 -16.33 24.78 -9.09
C ASN A 119 -16.15 26.25 -8.70
N GLY A 120 -16.15 27.13 -9.67
CA GLY A 120 -15.90 28.56 -9.47
C GLY A 120 -14.41 28.97 -9.46
N SER A 121 -13.46 28.03 -9.49
CA SER A 121 -12.00 28.32 -9.58
C SER A 121 -11.58 28.90 -10.94
N GLY A 122 -12.42 28.79 -11.96
CA GLY A 122 -12.10 29.18 -13.34
C GLY A 122 -11.27 28.15 -14.10
N ILE A 123 -10.94 27.00 -13.50
CA ILE A 123 -10.16 25.93 -14.11
C ILE A 123 -11.10 25.07 -14.96
N LYS A 124 -10.80 24.94 -16.26
CA LYS A 124 -11.53 24.10 -17.23
C LYS A 124 -10.61 23.10 -17.92
N SER A 125 -9.30 23.31 -17.85
CA SER A 125 -8.27 22.48 -18.46
C SER A 125 -7.01 22.46 -17.58
N ILE A 126 -6.06 21.57 -17.89
CA ILE A 126 -4.79 21.49 -17.18
C ILE A 126 -3.99 22.80 -17.33
N ALA A 127 -4.09 23.48 -18.47
CA ALA A 127 -3.40 24.76 -18.71
C ALA A 127 -3.87 25.87 -17.73
N ASP A 128 -5.13 25.83 -17.28
CA ASP A 128 -5.69 26.80 -16.34
C ASP A 128 -5.17 26.63 -14.90
N LEU A 129 -4.40 25.57 -14.62
CA LEU A 129 -3.76 25.38 -13.33
C LEU A 129 -2.65 26.38 -13.05
N LYS A 130 -2.17 27.13 -14.08
CA LYS A 130 -1.12 28.13 -13.91
C LYS A 130 -1.51 29.17 -12.84
N GLY A 131 -0.64 29.30 -11.82
CA GLY A 131 -0.84 30.19 -10.68
C GLY A 131 -1.87 29.72 -9.64
N LYS A 132 -2.53 28.58 -9.85
CA LYS A 132 -3.53 27.99 -8.94
C LYS A 132 -2.88 27.21 -7.82
N THR A 133 -3.62 27.05 -6.72
CA THR A 133 -3.21 26.24 -5.58
C THR A 133 -3.69 24.80 -5.79
N VAL A 134 -2.74 23.88 -5.96
CA VAL A 134 -3.00 22.45 -6.23
C VAL A 134 -2.40 21.59 -5.12
N ALA A 135 -3.21 20.78 -4.45
CA ALA A 135 -2.75 19.87 -3.43
C ALA A 135 -2.66 18.43 -3.95
N VAL A 136 -1.60 17.73 -3.55
CA VAL A 136 -1.38 16.32 -3.89
C VAL A 136 -0.42 15.70 -2.88
N PRO A 137 -0.55 14.40 -2.52
CA PRO A 137 0.46 13.73 -1.69
C PRO A 137 1.75 13.53 -2.52
N PHE A 138 2.87 14.10 -2.08
CA PHE A 138 4.13 14.02 -2.84
C PHE A 138 4.66 12.59 -2.91
N VAL A 139 5.29 12.29 -4.05
CA VAL A 139 5.83 10.96 -4.41
C VAL A 139 4.74 9.90 -4.59
N SER A 140 3.45 10.23 -4.51
CA SER A 140 2.36 9.31 -4.86
C SER A 140 2.23 9.13 -6.39
N THR A 141 1.41 8.17 -6.79
CA THR A 141 0.96 7.98 -8.18
C THR A 141 0.20 9.20 -8.69
N SER A 142 -0.68 9.79 -7.88
CA SER A 142 -1.37 11.04 -8.16
C SER A 142 -0.41 12.21 -8.40
N HIS A 143 0.67 12.30 -7.62
CA HIS A 143 1.70 13.32 -7.86
C HIS A 143 2.44 13.10 -9.19
N TYR A 144 2.80 11.85 -9.49
CA TYR A 144 3.40 11.48 -10.77
C TYR A 144 2.48 11.89 -11.94
N GLN A 145 1.20 11.54 -11.87
CA GLN A 145 0.20 11.86 -12.90
C GLN A 145 -0.01 13.38 -13.03
N LEU A 146 -0.07 14.12 -11.92
CA LEU A 146 -0.18 15.59 -11.95
C LEU A 146 1.02 16.23 -12.64
N MET A 147 2.25 15.81 -12.30
CA MET A 147 3.46 16.37 -12.90
C MET A 147 3.55 16.06 -14.39
N TYR A 148 3.12 14.86 -14.81
CA TYR A 148 3.02 14.50 -16.21
C TYR A 148 1.96 15.36 -16.94
N ALA A 149 0.79 15.54 -16.32
CA ALA A 149 -0.27 16.41 -16.86
C ALA A 149 0.20 17.84 -17.08
N LEU A 150 0.90 18.41 -16.09
CA LEU A 150 1.49 19.76 -16.21
C LEU A 150 2.49 19.82 -17.37
N GLN A 151 3.38 18.83 -17.50
CA GLN A 151 4.36 18.78 -18.58
C GLN A 151 3.70 18.74 -19.97
N GLU A 152 2.64 17.92 -20.15
CA GLU A 152 1.86 17.85 -21.40
C GLU A 152 1.20 19.18 -21.75
N ALA A 153 0.84 19.98 -20.75
CA ALA A 153 0.27 21.33 -20.93
C ALA A 153 1.34 22.43 -21.08
N GLY A 154 2.63 22.06 -21.16
CA GLY A 154 3.73 23.04 -21.24
C GLY A 154 4.00 23.77 -19.92
N LEU A 155 3.53 23.23 -18.79
CA LEU A 155 3.72 23.74 -17.45
C LEU A 155 4.71 22.87 -16.65
N SER A 156 5.17 23.44 -15.55
CA SER A 156 6.00 22.75 -14.56
C SER A 156 5.40 22.90 -13.15
N GLY A 157 5.91 22.16 -12.18
CA GLY A 157 5.51 22.35 -10.79
C GLY A 157 5.80 23.75 -10.23
N LYS A 158 6.63 24.56 -10.90
CA LYS A 158 6.90 25.96 -10.52
C LYS A 158 5.83 26.94 -10.99
N ASP A 159 5.03 26.52 -11.99
CA ASP A 159 3.95 27.35 -12.55
C ASP A 159 2.67 27.26 -11.72
N VAL A 160 2.60 26.35 -10.74
CA VAL A 160 1.46 26.15 -9.83
C VAL A 160 1.92 26.29 -8.37
N LYS A 161 1.00 26.67 -7.48
CA LYS A 161 1.25 26.60 -6.03
C LYS A 161 1.02 25.18 -5.55
N LEU A 162 2.04 24.33 -5.71
CA LEU A 162 1.94 22.91 -5.40
C LEU A 162 2.11 22.66 -3.90
N LEU A 163 1.11 22.07 -3.26
CA LEU A 163 1.07 21.77 -1.83
C LEU A 163 1.20 20.26 -1.60
N ASN A 164 2.14 19.86 -0.76
CA ASN A 164 2.25 18.49 -0.27
C ASN A 164 1.30 18.29 0.90
N MET A 165 0.23 17.56 0.70
CA MET A 165 -0.78 17.28 1.72
C MET A 165 -1.16 15.80 1.69
N ARG A 166 -1.43 15.21 2.86
CA ARG A 166 -2.03 13.87 2.98
C ARG A 166 -3.52 13.92 2.66
N PRO A 167 -4.17 12.81 2.27
CA PRO A 167 -5.58 12.80 1.92
C PRO A 167 -6.50 13.46 2.96
N PRO A 168 -6.38 13.23 4.29
CA PRO A 168 -7.21 13.94 5.26
C PRO A 168 -7.00 15.46 5.29
N GLU A 169 -5.76 15.92 5.06
CA GLU A 169 -5.41 17.34 4.99
C GLU A 169 -6.00 17.98 3.71
N ILE A 170 -5.95 17.24 2.58
CA ILE A 170 -6.59 17.64 1.32
C ILE A 170 -8.10 17.78 1.50
N ALA A 171 -8.76 16.79 2.14
CA ALA A 171 -10.19 16.86 2.42
C ALA A 171 -10.56 18.11 3.21
N ALA A 172 -9.83 18.39 4.28
CA ALA A 172 -10.06 19.57 5.12
C ALA A 172 -9.79 20.88 4.36
N ALA A 173 -8.71 20.97 3.58
CA ALA A 173 -8.39 22.15 2.77
C ALA A 173 -9.42 22.35 1.64
N TRP A 174 -9.92 21.25 1.07
CA TRP A 174 -10.97 21.28 0.08
C TRP A 174 -12.30 21.84 0.65
N GLU A 175 -12.70 21.38 1.82
CA GLU A 175 -13.92 21.89 2.48
C GLU A 175 -13.86 23.39 2.76
N ARG A 176 -12.72 23.89 3.25
CA ARG A 176 -12.52 25.32 3.54
C ARG A 176 -12.35 26.17 2.28
N GLY A 177 -12.09 25.59 1.12
CA GLY A 177 -11.81 26.36 -0.10
C GLY A 177 -10.36 26.87 -0.22
N ASP A 178 -9.43 26.29 0.53
CA ASP A 178 -8.02 26.72 0.55
C ASP A 178 -7.22 26.27 -0.68
N ILE A 179 -7.75 25.29 -1.45
CA ILE A 179 -7.14 24.75 -2.66
C ILE A 179 -8.09 24.82 -3.85
N ASP A 180 -7.55 25.10 -5.03
CA ASP A 180 -8.31 25.23 -6.29
C ASP A 180 -8.51 23.90 -6.99
N ALA A 181 -7.54 22.98 -6.86
CA ALA A 181 -7.58 21.66 -7.47
C ALA A 181 -6.81 20.62 -6.65
N THR A 182 -7.11 19.34 -6.90
CA THR A 182 -6.38 18.21 -6.32
C THR A 182 -6.36 17.04 -7.29
N PHE A 183 -5.25 16.30 -7.34
CA PHE A 183 -5.20 14.97 -7.96
C PHE A 183 -5.17 13.95 -6.83
N ILE A 184 -6.20 13.11 -6.74
CA ILE A 184 -6.43 12.29 -5.54
C ILE A 184 -7.33 11.07 -5.88
N TRP A 185 -7.41 10.12 -4.94
CA TRP A 185 -8.26 8.94 -4.95
C TRP A 185 -9.40 9.02 -3.92
N ALA A 186 -10.34 8.08 -4.02
CA ALA A 186 -11.42 7.95 -3.07
C ALA A 186 -10.92 7.47 -1.68
N PRO A 187 -11.52 7.92 -0.55
CA PRO A 187 -12.79 8.65 -0.46
C PRO A 187 -12.71 10.18 -0.70
N VAL A 188 -11.52 10.77 -0.67
CA VAL A 188 -11.35 12.24 -0.83
C VAL A 188 -11.80 12.70 -2.21
N LEU A 189 -11.48 11.94 -3.27
CA LEU A 189 -11.96 12.20 -4.63
C LEU A 189 -13.47 12.28 -4.69
N THR A 190 -14.18 11.32 -4.09
CA THR A 190 -15.64 11.29 -4.08
C THR A 190 -16.23 12.53 -3.40
N ALA A 191 -15.64 12.94 -2.27
CA ALA A 191 -16.04 14.17 -1.60
C ALA A 191 -15.77 15.41 -2.44
N ALA A 192 -14.61 15.49 -3.11
CA ALA A 192 -14.22 16.61 -3.94
C ALA A 192 -15.13 16.78 -5.18
N LYS A 193 -15.58 15.68 -5.77
CA LYS A 193 -16.50 15.68 -6.93
C LYS A 193 -17.87 16.29 -6.64
N LYS A 194 -18.30 16.37 -5.37
CA LYS A 194 -19.58 16.98 -5.01
C LYS A 194 -19.66 18.46 -5.36
N ASN A 195 -18.54 19.17 -5.33
CA ASN A 195 -18.44 20.60 -5.64
C ASN A 195 -17.24 20.91 -6.55
N GLY A 196 -16.80 19.95 -7.32
CA GLY A 196 -15.70 20.04 -8.27
C GLY A 196 -16.00 19.32 -9.58
N THR A 197 -15.24 19.67 -10.61
CA THR A 197 -15.31 19.09 -11.95
C THR A 197 -14.02 18.32 -12.23
N VAL A 198 -14.15 17.08 -12.68
CA VAL A 198 -13.00 16.26 -13.14
C VAL A 198 -12.50 16.83 -14.46
N ILE A 199 -11.19 17.10 -14.55
CA ILE A 199 -10.53 17.63 -15.75
C ILE A 199 -9.53 16.65 -16.36
N ALA A 200 -9.12 15.62 -15.64
CA ALA A 200 -8.31 14.51 -16.14
C ALA A 200 -8.38 13.31 -15.20
N SER A 201 -8.06 12.12 -15.70
CA SER A 201 -7.93 10.89 -14.91
C SER A 201 -6.59 10.22 -15.17
N ALA A 202 -6.14 9.34 -14.25
CA ALA A 202 -4.98 8.49 -14.47
C ALA A 202 -5.17 7.59 -15.71
N GLY A 203 -6.40 7.16 -16.01
CA GLY A 203 -6.74 6.43 -17.23
C GLY A 203 -6.50 7.21 -18.51
N ASP A 204 -6.64 8.55 -18.50
CA ASP A 204 -6.30 9.38 -19.67
C ASP A 204 -4.81 9.31 -19.99
N PHE A 205 -3.95 9.25 -18.96
CA PHE A 205 -2.51 9.16 -19.10
C PHE A 205 -2.05 7.72 -19.34
N ALA A 206 -2.75 6.73 -18.79
CA ALA A 206 -2.50 5.32 -19.08
C ALA A 206 -2.61 5.02 -20.58
N ARG A 207 -3.61 5.58 -21.27
CA ARG A 207 -3.74 5.49 -22.75
C ARG A 207 -2.58 6.13 -23.52
N LYS A 208 -1.77 6.96 -22.87
CA LYS A 208 -0.54 7.56 -23.39
C LYS A 208 0.73 6.81 -22.92
N GLY A 209 0.60 5.60 -22.38
CA GLY A 209 1.70 4.79 -21.87
C GLY A 209 2.25 5.24 -20.51
N LYS A 210 1.44 5.96 -19.73
CA LYS A 210 1.79 6.43 -18.38
C LYS A 210 0.87 5.82 -17.31
N ALA A 211 0.58 4.52 -17.46
CA ALA A 211 -0.19 3.76 -16.49
C ALA A 211 0.53 3.71 -15.13
N THR A 212 -0.27 3.74 -14.08
CA THR A 212 0.17 3.56 -12.69
C THR A 212 -0.62 2.42 -12.05
N PHE A 213 -0.03 1.80 -11.05
CA PHE A 213 -0.65 0.73 -10.29
C PHE A 213 -0.35 0.88 -8.81
N ASP A 214 -1.18 0.28 -7.98
CA ASP A 214 -0.86 0.02 -6.59
C ASP A 214 -0.34 -1.41 -6.43
N GLY A 215 0.56 -1.60 -5.48
CA GLY A 215 1.17 -2.90 -5.25
C GLY A 215 1.33 -3.21 -3.77
N ILE A 216 1.48 -4.49 -3.48
CA ILE A 216 1.86 -4.96 -2.15
C ILE A 216 3.33 -5.36 -2.20
N VAL A 217 4.11 -4.71 -1.36
CA VAL A 217 5.54 -4.96 -1.17
C VAL A 217 5.79 -5.61 0.20
N ALA A 218 6.80 -6.44 0.28
CA ALA A 218 7.29 -6.97 1.55
C ALA A 218 8.79 -6.75 1.68
N THR A 219 9.30 -6.69 2.91
CA THR A 219 10.73 -6.70 3.13
C THR A 219 11.33 -8.04 2.68
N LYS A 220 12.50 -8.01 2.03
CA LYS A 220 13.18 -9.24 1.57
C LYS A 220 13.43 -10.20 2.73
N ALA A 221 13.75 -9.67 3.91
CA ALA A 221 13.98 -10.47 5.11
C ALA A 221 12.71 -11.22 5.54
N PHE A 222 11.54 -10.53 5.57
CA PHE A 222 10.28 -11.17 5.95
C PHE A 222 9.89 -12.26 4.94
N MET A 223 9.98 -11.97 3.63
CA MET A 223 9.66 -12.96 2.59
C MET A 223 10.53 -14.22 2.69
N ALA A 224 11.82 -14.05 2.88
CA ALA A 224 12.77 -15.17 2.98
C ALA A 224 12.53 -16.03 4.24
N ALA A 225 12.16 -15.40 5.36
CA ALA A 225 11.90 -16.10 6.62
C ALA A 225 10.52 -16.77 6.66
N ASN A 226 9.55 -16.35 5.83
CA ASN A 226 8.14 -16.73 5.96
C ASN A 226 7.50 -17.16 4.63
N PRO A 227 8.09 -18.12 3.87
CA PRO A 227 7.58 -18.49 2.53
C PRO A 227 6.17 -19.07 2.55
N ASP A 228 5.80 -19.84 3.58
CA ASP A 228 4.45 -20.41 3.71
C ASP A 228 3.39 -19.35 3.98
N PHE A 229 3.73 -18.35 4.83
CA PHE A 229 2.88 -17.18 5.04
C PHE A 229 2.63 -16.46 3.71
N MET A 230 3.69 -16.16 2.95
CA MET A 230 3.59 -15.45 1.67
C MET A 230 2.73 -16.20 0.66
N THR A 231 2.91 -17.52 0.54
CA THR A 231 2.11 -18.36 -0.35
C THR A 231 0.64 -18.38 0.05
N THR A 232 0.35 -18.53 1.36
CA THR A 232 -1.02 -18.51 1.88
C THR A 232 -1.67 -17.16 1.67
N PHE A 233 -0.93 -16.08 1.94
CA PHE A 233 -1.43 -14.71 1.77
C PHE A 233 -1.79 -14.43 0.30
N VAL A 234 -0.94 -14.78 -0.65
CA VAL A 234 -1.21 -14.60 -2.10
C VAL A 234 -2.43 -15.43 -2.54
N LYS A 235 -2.63 -16.65 -2.02
CA LYS A 235 -3.86 -17.43 -2.29
C LYS A 235 -5.12 -16.71 -1.81
N LEU A 236 -5.04 -16.05 -0.65
CA LEU A 236 -6.17 -15.30 -0.09
C LEU A 236 -6.43 -14.00 -0.86
N LEU A 237 -5.37 -13.28 -1.29
CA LEU A 237 -5.50 -12.12 -2.17
C LEU A 237 -6.18 -12.48 -3.48
N ALA A 238 -5.69 -13.55 -4.13
CA ALA A 238 -6.27 -14.05 -5.38
C ALA A 238 -7.74 -14.45 -5.22
N ALA A 239 -8.10 -15.06 -4.08
CA ALA A 239 -9.49 -15.41 -3.79
C ALA A 239 -10.38 -14.17 -3.60
N ALA A 240 -9.88 -13.13 -2.92
CA ALA A 240 -10.64 -11.88 -2.73
C ALA A 240 -10.89 -11.15 -4.06
N ASP A 241 -9.87 -11.05 -4.92
CA ASP A 241 -10.00 -10.43 -6.23
C ASP A 241 -10.91 -11.25 -7.16
N ALA A 242 -10.82 -12.58 -7.13
CA ALA A 242 -11.69 -13.48 -7.90
C ALA A 242 -13.16 -13.43 -7.42
N ASP A 243 -13.39 -13.29 -6.11
CA ASP A 243 -14.74 -13.09 -5.57
C ASP A 243 -15.35 -11.77 -6.07
N TYR A 244 -14.59 -10.68 -6.01
CA TYR A 244 -15.05 -9.41 -6.55
C TYR A 244 -15.31 -9.50 -8.06
N ALA A 245 -14.41 -10.11 -8.84
CA ALA A 245 -14.58 -10.26 -10.27
C ALA A 245 -15.85 -11.06 -10.63
N LYS A 246 -16.24 -12.02 -9.78
CA LYS A 246 -17.42 -12.88 -9.98
C LYS A 246 -18.71 -12.26 -9.43
N THR A 247 -18.63 -11.56 -8.30
CA THR A 247 -19.81 -11.17 -7.52
C THR A 247 -19.93 -9.66 -7.30
N GLY A 248 -19.00 -8.87 -7.82
CA GLY A 248 -18.89 -7.41 -7.57
C GLY A 248 -20.19 -6.65 -7.88
N ASP A 249 -20.94 -7.07 -8.89
CA ASP A 249 -22.26 -6.48 -9.20
C ASP A 249 -23.28 -6.62 -8.04
N SER A 250 -23.07 -7.61 -7.16
CA SER A 250 -23.89 -7.83 -5.96
C SER A 250 -23.37 -7.08 -4.72
N TRP A 251 -22.20 -6.46 -4.81
CA TRP A 251 -21.62 -5.67 -3.71
C TRP A 251 -22.29 -4.30 -3.64
N THR A 252 -23.50 -4.29 -3.11
CA THR A 252 -24.35 -3.10 -2.97
C THR A 252 -24.34 -2.57 -1.55
N VAL A 253 -24.90 -1.37 -1.34
CA VAL A 253 -25.10 -0.79 -0.01
C VAL A 253 -25.86 -1.78 0.87
N GLY A 254 -25.30 -2.13 2.01
CA GLY A 254 -25.86 -3.13 2.93
C GLY A 254 -25.25 -4.53 2.79
N SER A 255 -24.49 -4.82 1.74
CA SER A 255 -23.75 -6.08 1.67
C SER A 255 -22.58 -6.08 2.67
N PRO A 256 -22.19 -7.24 3.23
CA PRO A 256 -21.09 -7.32 4.18
C PRO A 256 -19.75 -6.89 3.57
N GLN A 257 -19.55 -7.10 2.27
CA GLN A 257 -18.35 -6.69 1.55
C GLN A 257 -18.23 -5.15 1.50
N VAL A 258 -19.32 -4.45 1.14
CA VAL A 258 -19.34 -2.98 1.14
C VAL A 258 -19.14 -2.44 2.55
N ALA A 259 -19.73 -3.07 3.57
CA ALA A 259 -19.51 -2.69 4.96
C ALA A 259 -18.05 -2.83 5.39
N ALA A 260 -17.37 -3.93 4.98
CA ALA A 260 -15.95 -4.15 5.24
C ALA A 260 -15.08 -3.08 4.56
N VAL A 261 -15.29 -2.84 3.26
CA VAL A 261 -14.53 -1.81 2.54
C VAL A 261 -14.74 -0.43 3.17
N ALA A 262 -15.98 -0.05 3.46
CA ALA A 262 -16.31 1.23 4.11
C ALA A 262 -15.61 1.38 5.47
N LYS A 263 -15.65 0.35 6.32
CA LYS A 263 -14.99 0.33 7.63
C LYS A 263 -13.49 0.60 7.53
N TRP A 264 -12.79 -0.11 6.67
CA TRP A 264 -11.33 -0.03 6.57
C TRP A 264 -10.84 1.22 5.84
N THR A 265 -11.63 1.76 4.91
CA THR A 265 -11.26 2.98 4.16
C THR A 265 -11.73 4.26 4.84
N GLY A 266 -12.84 4.22 5.57
CA GLY A 266 -13.53 5.38 6.09
C GLY A 266 -14.48 6.02 5.08
N ALA A 267 -14.78 5.34 3.97
CA ALA A 267 -15.70 5.79 2.95
C ALA A 267 -17.18 5.65 3.41
N ALA A 268 -18.06 6.46 2.83
CA ALA A 268 -19.49 6.19 2.97
C ALA A 268 -19.83 4.90 2.20
N PRO A 269 -20.68 4.01 2.76
CA PRO A 269 -21.07 2.77 2.06
C PRO A 269 -21.63 2.99 0.66
N THR A 270 -22.30 4.12 0.44
CA THR A 270 -22.85 4.53 -0.88
C THR A 270 -21.79 4.78 -1.94
N ASP A 271 -20.56 5.11 -1.53
CA ASP A 271 -19.46 5.49 -2.43
C ASP A 271 -18.58 4.28 -2.80
N VAL A 272 -18.72 3.16 -2.08
CA VAL A 272 -17.86 1.98 -2.22
C VAL A 272 -18.02 1.26 -3.56
N PRO A 273 -19.24 0.99 -4.09
CA PRO A 273 -19.38 0.31 -5.37
C PRO A 273 -18.69 1.06 -6.52
N ASP A 274 -18.93 2.35 -6.64
CA ASP A 274 -18.30 3.19 -7.67
C ASP A 274 -16.78 3.32 -7.46
N GLY A 275 -16.35 3.36 -6.20
CA GLY A 275 -14.94 3.40 -5.84
C GLY A 275 -14.19 2.14 -6.25
N LEU A 276 -14.76 0.96 -6.00
CA LEU A 276 -14.21 -0.33 -6.45
C LEU A 276 -14.18 -0.43 -7.99
N ALA A 277 -15.27 -0.04 -8.66
CA ALA A 277 -15.41 -0.12 -10.12
C ALA A 277 -14.44 0.83 -10.88
N ALA A 278 -13.84 1.80 -10.18
CA ALA A 278 -12.86 2.71 -10.78
C ALA A 278 -11.49 2.08 -10.98
N TYR A 279 -11.16 1.00 -10.27
CA TYR A 279 -9.95 0.20 -10.38
C TYR A 279 -10.14 -1.00 -11.31
N ARG A 280 -9.03 -1.59 -11.76
CA ARG A 280 -9.00 -2.89 -12.41
C ARG A 280 -8.17 -3.86 -11.55
N PHE A 281 -8.81 -4.92 -11.08
CA PHE A 281 -8.15 -5.98 -10.29
C PHE A 281 -7.71 -7.11 -11.21
N LEU A 282 -6.47 -7.58 -11.04
CA LEU A 282 -5.85 -8.57 -11.91
C LEU A 282 -6.11 -9.99 -11.40
N ASN A 283 -6.45 -10.89 -12.29
CA ASN A 283 -6.47 -12.30 -11.94
C ASN A 283 -5.04 -12.89 -11.81
N VAL A 284 -4.92 -14.11 -11.26
CA VAL A 284 -3.62 -14.77 -10.98
C VAL A 284 -2.76 -14.92 -12.24
N GLN A 285 -3.36 -15.20 -13.39
CA GLN A 285 -2.66 -15.37 -14.66
C GLN A 285 -2.08 -14.04 -15.14
N GLU A 286 -2.86 -12.98 -15.05
CA GLU A 286 -2.42 -11.61 -15.35
C GLU A 286 -1.29 -11.17 -14.41
N GLN A 287 -1.43 -11.42 -13.09
CA GLN A 287 -0.39 -11.11 -12.11
C GLN A 287 0.99 -11.66 -12.52
N ALA A 288 1.03 -12.94 -12.94
CA ALA A 288 2.26 -13.62 -13.32
C ALA A 288 2.74 -13.33 -14.75
N SER A 289 1.96 -12.60 -15.53
CA SER A 289 2.25 -12.32 -16.95
C SER A 289 3.49 -11.43 -17.12
N LYS A 290 4.01 -11.41 -18.37
CA LYS A 290 5.11 -10.50 -18.76
C LYS A 290 4.72 -9.03 -18.68
N GLU A 291 3.46 -8.71 -18.77
CA GLU A 291 2.94 -7.35 -18.66
C GLU A 291 3.07 -6.81 -17.22
N TRP A 292 2.97 -7.71 -16.23
CA TRP A 292 2.99 -7.36 -14.82
C TRP A 292 4.24 -7.89 -14.09
N LEU A 293 4.06 -8.75 -13.10
CA LEU A 293 5.17 -9.23 -12.25
C LEU A 293 6.21 -10.05 -13.02
N GLY A 294 5.90 -10.55 -14.21
CA GLY A 294 6.85 -11.26 -15.08
C GLY A 294 7.83 -10.36 -15.82
N GLY A 295 7.86 -9.04 -15.55
CA GLY A 295 8.85 -8.11 -16.13
C GLY A 295 8.33 -6.68 -16.29
N GLY A 296 7.12 -6.49 -16.80
CA GLY A 296 6.57 -5.17 -17.12
C GLY A 296 6.47 -4.23 -15.91
N ALA A 297 6.17 -4.77 -14.72
CA ALA A 297 6.17 -3.97 -13.50
C ALA A 297 7.58 -3.40 -13.19
N ALA A 298 8.65 -4.16 -13.41
CA ALA A 298 10.01 -3.66 -13.22
C ALA A 298 10.35 -2.54 -14.23
N GLU A 299 9.92 -2.66 -15.48
CA GLU A 299 10.09 -1.63 -16.50
C GLU A 299 9.28 -0.37 -16.16
N ALA A 300 8.04 -0.54 -15.66
CA ALA A 300 7.21 0.57 -15.20
C ALA A 300 7.84 1.30 -13.99
N LEU A 301 8.40 0.56 -13.02
CA LEU A 301 9.12 1.16 -11.90
C LEU A 301 10.34 1.95 -12.38
N LYS A 302 11.12 1.42 -13.34
CA LYS A 302 12.26 2.12 -13.93
C LYS A 302 11.83 3.43 -14.60
N SER A 303 10.84 3.36 -15.49
CA SER A 303 10.32 4.54 -16.19
C SER A 303 9.79 5.61 -15.22
N THR A 304 9.08 5.17 -14.17
CA THR A 304 8.60 6.05 -13.10
C THR A 304 9.76 6.70 -12.34
N ALA A 305 10.80 5.95 -12.00
CA ALA A 305 11.98 6.47 -11.29
C ALA A 305 12.77 7.48 -12.16
N GLU A 306 12.92 7.21 -13.45
CA GLU A 306 13.54 8.15 -14.41
C GLU A 306 12.78 9.49 -14.43
N PHE A 307 11.45 9.42 -14.47
CA PHE A 307 10.62 10.63 -14.38
C PHE A 307 10.79 11.33 -13.03
N LEU A 308 10.71 10.61 -11.90
CA LEU A 308 10.92 11.18 -10.57
C LEU A 308 12.30 11.85 -10.43
N LYS A 309 13.33 11.28 -11.05
CA LYS A 309 14.67 11.88 -11.10
C LYS A 309 14.66 13.19 -11.89
N SER A 310 14.00 13.23 -13.04
CA SER A 310 13.86 14.46 -13.83
C SER A 310 13.14 15.58 -13.08
N GLN A 311 12.25 15.21 -12.13
CA GLN A 311 11.54 16.13 -11.25
C GLN A 311 12.31 16.44 -9.93
N GLY A 312 13.53 15.93 -9.77
CA GLY A 312 14.35 16.12 -8.56
C GLY A 312 13.80 15.43 -7.31
N ARG A 313 12.96 14.41 -7.49
CA ARG A 313 12.34 13.65 -6.38
C ARG A 313 13.14 12.40 -6.00
N VAL A 314 14.00 11.95 -6.89
CA VAL A 314 14.96 10.86 -6.68
C VAL A 314 16.32 11.37 -7.19
N THR A 315 17.38 11.13 -6.44
CA THR A 315 18.74 11.59 -6.78
C THR A 315 19.46 10.61 -7.69
N GLU A 316 19.25 9.30 -7.46
CA GLU A 316 19.88 8.22 -8.16
C GLU A 316 18.86 7.18 -8.66
N LEU A 317 19.22 6.42 -9.65
CA LEU A 317 18.42 5.31 -10.18
C LEU A 317 19.06 4.00 -9.76
N ALA A 318 18.25 2.99 -9.46
CA ALA A 318 18.77 1.64 -9.35
C ALA A 318 19.33 1.18 -10.71
N PRO A 319 20.44 0.44 -10.74
CA PRO A 319 21.01 -0.08 -11.99
C PRO A 319 20.07 -1.08 -12.68
N ASP A 320 19.25 -1.79 -11.88
CA ASP A 320 18.25 -2.76 -12.32
C ASP A 320 17.07 -2.78 -11.36
N TYR A 321 15.84 -2.76 -11.89
CA TYR A 321 14.60 -2.83 -11.10
C TYR A 321 14.04 -4.24 -11.01
N GLY A 322 14.55 -5.21 -11.77
CA GLY A 322 14.15 -6.62 -11.71
C GLY A 322 14.21 -7.21 -10.30
N PRO A 323 15.30 -7.00 -9.53
CA PRO A 323 15.42 -7.54 -8.16
C PRO A 323 14.41 -7.00 -7.14
N PHE A 324 13.60 -6.00 -7.51
CA PHE A 324 12.54 -5.42 -6.65
C PHE A 324 11.14 -5.94 -7.00
N VAL A 325 11.03 -6.87 -7.96
CA VAL A 325 9.76 -7.46 -8.41
C VAL A 325 9.90 -8.97 -8.47
N THR A 326 8.86 -9.71 -8.08
CA THR A 326 8.84 -11.17 -8.23
C THR A 326 7.44 -11.69 -8.55
N ALA A 327 7.35 -12.63 -9.49
CA ALA A 327 6.18 -13.45 -9.75
C ALA A 327 6.22 -14.81 -9.02
N ASP A 328 7.29 -15.13 -8.30
CA ASP A 328 7.52 -16.49 -7.79
C ASP A 328 6.50 -16.90 -6.74
N VAL A 329 6.09 -15.98 -5.86
CA VAL A 329 5.06 -16.26 -4.85
C VAL A 329 3.70 -16.52 -5.51
N VAL A 330 3.37 -15.74 -6.56
CA VAL A 330 2.13 -15.94 -7.34
C VAL A 330 2.14 -17.30 -8.04
N LYS A 331 3.26 -17.67 -8.68
CA LYS A 331 3.43 -18.96 -9.33
C LYS A 331 3.37 -20.12 -8.34
N ALA A 332 3.90 -19.94 -7.12
CA ALA A 332 3.82 -20.95 -6.06
C ALA A 332 2.38 -21.10 -5.54
N ALA A 333 1.64 -20.01 -5.42
CA ALA A 333 0.25 -20.00 -4.98
C ALA A 333 -0.72 -20.60 -6.01
N ALA A 334 -0.39 -20.56 -7.31
CA ALA A 334 -1.20 -21.10 -8.39
C ALA A 334 -1.09 -22.62 -8.57
N LYS A 335 -0.17 -23.29 -7.85
CA LYS A 335 -0.01 -24.76 -7.79
C LYS A 335 -0.94 -25.37 -6.75
#